data_20c54f33525c1fe670915d655c8a62d3
#
_entry.id   20c54f33525c1fe670915d655c8a62d3
#
_cell.length_a   1.000
_cell.length_b   1.000
_cell.length_c   1.000
_cell.angle_alpha   90.00
_cell.angle_beta   90.00
_cell.angle_gamma   90.00
#
_symmetry.space_group_name_H-M   'P 1'
#
loop_
_entity.id
_entity.type
_entity.pdbx_description
1 polymer ?
#
loop_
_entity_poly.entity_id
_entity_poly.type
_entity_poly.pdbx_seq_one_letter_code
_entity_poly.pdbx_strand_id
1 'polypeptide(L)'
;MKLLDVNRIARFLLEVAAYASMATWGWQLSTSLPSFVTGLGAPIIAALVMGTFAVPGDATRNRKPPVAVSGIVRLSLEIVFFLLAALILYVMEMTVPAAILLVVTCGHYVADRDRVNWLLQTGHRRKE
;
A
#
# COMPACT_ATOMS: atom_id res chain seq x y z
N MET A 1 -1.46 20.14 14.62
CA MET A 1 -1.04 18.86 14.03
C MET A 1 -0.13 19.14 12.84
N LYS A 2 1.03 18.52 12.82
CA LYS A 2 1.99 18.73 11.74
C LYS A 2 1.54 18.00 10.47
N LEU A 3 1.89 18.54 9.31
CA LEU A 3 1.57 17.93 8.03
C LEU A 3 2.05 16.48 7.94
N LEU A 4 3.23 16.18 8.51
CA LEU A 4 3.76 14.81 8.55
C LEU A 4 2.83 13.86 9.29
N ASP A 5 2.22 14.30 10.40
CA ASP A 5 1.30 13.47 11.17
C ASP A 5 0.00 13.23 10.39
N VAL A 6 -0.50 14.25 9.69
CA VAL A 6 -1.68 14.13 8.83
C VAL A 6 -1.42 13.12 7.71
N ASN A 7 -0.26 13.18 7.08
CA ASN A 7 0.12 12.26 6.01
C ASN A 7 0.24 10.82 6.51
N ARG A 8 0.78 10.62 7.71
CA ARG A 8 0.85 9.28 8.32
C ARG A 8 -0.52 8.70 8.59
N ILE A 9 -1.43 9.52 9.12
CA ILE A 9 -2.81 9.10 9.40
C ILE A 9 -3.52 8.77 8.09
N ALA A 10 -3.40 9.64 7.08
CA ALA A 10 -4.00 9.41 5.77
C ALA A 10 -3.50 8.10 5.15
N ARG A 11 -2.19 7.86 5.21
CA ARG A 11 -1.59 6.63 4.70
C ARG A 11 -2.10 5.40 5.44
N PHE A 12 -2.20 5.46 6.77
CA PHE A 12 -2.72 4.37 7.57
C PHE A 12 -4.16 4.05 7.17
N LEU A 13 -5.00 5.08 7.02
CA LEU A 13 -6.40 4.89 6.62
C LEU A 13 -6.50 4.30 5.20
N LEU A 14 -5.66 4.74 4.28
CA LEU A 14 -5.61 4.18 2.92
C LEU A 14 -5.20 2.70 2.95
N GLU A 15 -4.23 2.35 3.77
CA GLU A 15 -3.79 0.95 3.91
C GLU A 15 -4.89 0.09 4.50
N VAL A 16 -5.58 0.57 5.53
CA VAL A 16 -6.71 -0.16 6.13
C VAL A 16 -7.79 -0.39 5.08
N ALA A 17 -8.13 0.63 4.29
CA ALA A 17 -9.12 0.51 3.22
C ALA A 17 -8.68 -0.52 2.17
N ALA A 18 -7.40 -0.50 1.78
CA ALA A 18 -6.86 -1.45 0.81
C ALA A 18 -6.90 -2.89 1.33
N TYR A 19 -6.48 -3.11 2.59
CA TYR A 19 -6.52 -4.45 3.19
C TYR A 19 -7.95 -4.95 3.37
N ALA A 20 -8.88 -4.07 3.75
CA ALA A 20 -10.29 -4.42 3.87
C ALA A 20 -10.88 -4.83 2.52
N SER A 21 -10.50 -4.14 1.44
CA SER A 21 -10.91 -4.49 0.08
C SER A 21 -10.42 -5.89 -0.30
N MET A 22 -9.17 -6.18 -0.01
CA MET A 22 -8.57 -7.48 -0.29
C MET A 22 -9.21 -8.59 0.53
N ALA A 23 -9.53 -8.32 1.80
CA ALA A 23 -10.21 -9.28 2.67
C ALA A 23 -11.61 -9.61 2.15
N THR A 24 -12.37 -8.60 1.74
CA THR A 24 -13.71 -8.78 1.20
C THR A 24 -13.68 -9.59 -0.09
N TRP A 25 -12.76 -9.26 -0.98
CA TRP A 25 -12.58 -9.98 -2.24
C TRP A 25 -12.16 -11.42 -1.99
N GLY A 26 -11.19 -11.65 -1.11
CA GLY A 26 -10.73 -12.99 -0.74
C GLY A 26 -11.85 -13.83 -0.15
N TRP A 27 -12.71 -13.21 0.68
CA TRP A 27 -13.88 -13.87 1.24
C TRP A 27 -14.80 -14.38 0.14
N GLN A 28 -15.02 -13.57 -0.91
CA GLN A 28 -15.91 -13.91 -2.03
C GLN A 28 -15.30 -14.93 -2.99
N LEU A 29 -13.98 -15.06 -3.04
CA LEU A 29 -13.30 -16.00 -3.94
C LEU A 29 -13.46 -17.46 -3.53
N SER A 30 -13.80 -17.73 -2.29
CA SER A 30 -13.78 -19.09 -1.76
C SER A 30 -14.84 -19.96 -2.41
N THR A 31 -14.41 -21.08 -3.00
CA THR A 31 -15.29 -22.11 -3.57
C THR A 31 -15.14 -23.45 -2.87
N SER A 32 -13.92 -23.83 -2.50
CA SER A 32 -13.62 -25.12 -1.87
C SER A 32 -13.03 -24.98 -0.47
N LEU A 33 -12.42 -23.83 -0.17
CA LEU A 33 -11.84 -23.52 1.15
C LEU A 33 -12.84 -22.71 1.96
N PRO A 34 -12.77 -22.76 3.32
CA PRO A 34 -13.56 -21.82 4.12
C PRO A 34 -13.23 -20.37 3.77
N SER A 35 -14.27 -19.52 3.70
CA SER A 35 -14.11 -18.13 3.27
C SER A 35 -13.11 -17.34 4.11
N PHE A 36 -12.97 -17.66 5.41
CA PHE A 36 -12.01 -16.94 6.25
C PHE A 36 -10.55 -17.21 5.86
N VAL A 37 -10.27 -18.36 5.22
CA VAL A 37 -8.90 -18.68 4.76
C VAL A 37 -8.47 -17.73 3.65
N THR A 38 -9.31 -17.56 2.63
CA THR A 38 -9.02 -16.64 1.53
C THR A 38 -9.22 -15.18 1.95
N GLY A 39 -10.20 -14.91 2.81
CA GLY A 39 -10.49 -13.59 3.30
C GLY A 39 -9.39 -13.00 4.18
N LEU A 40 -8.77 -13.81 5.03
CA LEU A 40 -7.62 -13.39 5.84
C LEU A 40 -6.31 -13.53 5.09
N GLY A 41 -6.22 -14.55 4.22
CA GLY A 41 -4.99 -14.84 3.48
C GLY A 41 -4.59 -13.73 2.52
N ALA A 42 -5.55 -13.14 1.81
CA ALA A 42 -5.26 -12.09 0.83
C ALA A 42 -4.59 -10.85 1.47
N PRO A 43 -5.16 -10.22 2.52
CA PRO A 43 -4.49 -9.08 3.15
C PRO A 43 -3.22 -9.48 3.91
N ILE A 44 -3.15 -10.68 4.46
CA ILE A 44 -1.92 -11.13 5.14
C ILE A 44 -0.77 -11.24 4.15
N ILE A 45 -1.00 -11.84 2.99
CA ILE A 45 0.03 -11.94 1.94
C ILE A 45 0.48 -10.54 1.51
N ALA A 46 -0.47 -9.64 1.27
CA ALA A 46 -0.16 -8.27 0.89
C ALA A 46 0.67 -7.57 1.98
N ALA A 47 0.29 -7.74 3.24
CA ALA A 47 1.02 -7.14 4.37
C ALA A 47 2.43 -7.69 4.48
N LEU A 48 2.62 -9.00 4.27
CA LEU A 48 3.95 -9.63 4.29
C LEU A 48 4.84 -9.07 3.17
N VAL A 49 4.31 -8.93 1.97
CA VAL A 49 5.06 -8.34 0.85
C VAL A 49 5.44 -6.90 1.17
N MET A 50 4.48 -6.09 1.64
CA MET A 50 4.72 -4.68 1.93
C MET A 50 5.67 -4.48 3.11
N GLY A 51 5.67 -5.38 4.07
CA GLY A 51 6.58 -5.31 5.22
C GLY A 51 7.97 -5.86 4.95
N THR A 52 8.10 -6.77 3.97
CA THR A 52 9.37 -7.41 3.64
C THR A 52 10.26 -6.50 2.78
N PHE A 53 9.68 -5.85 1.77
CA PHE A 53 10.42 -5.04 0.81
C PHE A 53 10.27 -3.57 1.14
N ALA A 54 11.29 -3.00 1.75
CA ALA A 54 11.26 -1.60 2.15
C ALA A 54 12.63 -0.95 2.00
N VAL A 55 12.66 0.37 2.08
CA VAL A 55 13.90 1.14 2.00
C VAL A 55 14.43 1.34 3.42
N PRO A 56 15.71 1.02 3.69
CA PRO A 56 16.29 1.28 5.00
C PRO A 56 16.19 2.78 5.35
N GLY A 57 15.76 3.07 6.56
CA GLY A 57 15.62 4.44 7.03
C GLY A 57 14.29 5.11 6.72
N ASP A 58 13.37 4.42 6.02
CA ASP A 58 12.03 4.95 5.76
C ASP A 58 11.26 5.08 7.07
N ALA A 59 10.93 6.32 7.46
CA ALA A 59 10.28 6.61 8.73
C ALA A 59 8.84 6.07 8.81
N THR A 60 8.21 5.78 7.67
CA THR A 60 6.84 5.29 7.61
C THR A 60 6.76 3.76 7.69
N ARG A 61 7.90 3.09 7.67
CA ARG A 61 7.99 1.63 7.65
C ARG A 61 9.08 1.14 8.60
N ASN A 62 9.35 -0.16 8.56
CA ASN A 62 10.44 -0.75 9.30
C ASN A 62 11.77 -0.20 8.80
N ARG A 63 12.56 0.40 9.71
CA ARG A 63 13.86 0.98 9.36
C ARG A 63 14.90 -0.05 8.96
N LYS A 64 14.72 -1.31 9.39
CA LYS A 64 15.60 -2.44 9.06
C LYS A 64 14.78 -3.54 8.40
N PRO A 65 14.37 -3.35 7.13
CA PRO A 65 13.53 -4.35 6.48
C PRO A 65 14.29 -5.65 6.21
N PRO A 66 13.58 -6.81 6.19
CA PRO A 66 14.20 -8.09 5.84
C PRO A 66 14.88 -8.07 4.47
N VAL A 67 14.26 -7.41 3.48
CA VAL A 67 14.85 -7.22 2.15
C VAL A 67 14.87 -5.73 1.85
N ALA A 68 16.08 -5.17 1.78
CA ALA A 68 16.26 -3.77 1.45
C ALA A 68 16.11 -3.57 -0.06
N VAL A 69 15.30 -2.61 -0.48
CA VAL A 69 15.07 -2.28 -1.89
C VAL A 69 15.34 -0.79 -2.13
N SER A 70 15.51 -0.44 -3.41
CA SER A 70 15.66 0.97 -3.79
C SER A 70 14.34 1.72 -3.59
N GLY A 71 14.43 3.05 -3.50
CA GLY A 71 13.24 3.89 -3.34
C GLY A 71 12.26 3.74 -4.49
N ILE A 72 12.77 3.60 -5.72
CA ILE A 72 11.92 3.43 -6.90
C ILE A 72 11.14 2.12 -6.85
N VAL A 73 11.78 1.03 -6.40
CA VAL A 73 11.12 -0.27 -6.25
C VAL A 73 10.03 -0.18 -5.18
N ARG A 74 10.33 0.45 -4.04
CA ARG A 74 9.35 0.63 -2.96
C ARG A 74 8.16 1.47 -3.40
N LEU A 75 8.41 2.59 -4.07
CA LEU A 75 7.35 3.45 -4.58
C LEU A 75 6.45 2.70 -5.57
N SER A 76 7.06 1.93 -6.46
CA SER A 76 6.32 1.10 -7.41
C SER A 76 5.44 0.07 -6.71
N LEU A 77 5.96 -0.59 -5.67
CA LEU A 77 5.19 -1.55 -4.88
C LEU A 77 3.97 -0.89 -4.22
N GLU A 78 4.14 0.30 -3.66
CA GLU A 78 3.03 1.02 -3.03
C GLU A 78 1.96 1.41 -4.04
N ILE A 79 2.37 1.94 -5.19
CA ILE A 79 1.44 2.34 -6.24
C ILE A 79 0.67 1.12 -6.74
N VAL A 80 1.36 0.03 -7.03
CA VAL A 80 0.72 -1.22 -7.49
C VAL A 80 -0.26 -1.74 -6.44
N PHE A 81 0.12 -1.70 -5.16
CA PHE A 81 -0.75 -2.13 -4.06
C PHE A 81 -2.06 -1.34 -4.03
N PHE A 82 -2.00 -0.01 -4.09
CA PHE A 82 -3.21 0.80 -4.06
C PHE A 82 -4.03 0.69 -5.35
N LEU A 83 -3.37 0.60 -6.51
CA LEU A 83 -4.07 0.39 -7.78
C LEU A 83 -4.78 -0.97 -7.80
N LEU A 84 -4.13 -1.99 -7.27
CA LEU A 84 -4.73 -3.32 -7.18
C LEU A 84 -5.94 -3.30 -6.26
N ALA A 85 -5.87 -2.61 -5.12
CA ALA A 85 -7.00 -2.47 -4.21
C ALA A 85 -8.18 -1.76 -4.89
N ALA A 86 -7.91 -0.69 -5.64
CA ALA A 86 -8.94 0.03 -6.39
C ALA A 86 -9.56 -0.86 -7.47
N LEU A 87 -8.73 -1.62 -8.18
CA LEU A 87 -9.21 -2.57 -9.19
C LEU A 87 -10.11 -3.64 -8.58
N ILE A 88 -9.73 -4.16 -7.41
CA ILE A 88 -10.51 -5.14 -6.66
C ILE A 88 -11.88 -4.56 -6.31
N LEU A 89 -11.93 -3.34 -5.82
CA LEU A 89 -13.20 -2.66 -5.52
C LEU A 89 -14.05 -2.50 -6.78
N TYR A 90 -13.43 -2.12 -7.88
CA TYR A 90 -14.13 -1.97 -9.16
C TYR A 90 -14.73 -3.29 -9.63
N VAL A 91 -13.97 -4.39 -9.55
CA VAL A 91 -14.42 -5.73 -9.94
C VAL A 91 -15.59 -6.19 -9.07
N MET A 92 -15.60 -5.79 -7.80
CA MET A 92 -16.72 -6.07 -6.88
C MET A 92 -17.93 -5.15 -7.08
N GLU A 93 -17.93 -4.37 -8.17
CA GLU A 93 -18.99 -3.40 -8.49
C GLU A 93 -19.10 -2.26 -7.46
N MET A 94 -18.04 -2.02 -6.70
CA MET A 94 -17.97 -0.91 -5.74
C MET A 94 -17.24 0.27 -6.39
N THR A 95 -17.88 0.83 -7.44
CA THR A 95 -17.26 1.87 -8.28
C THR A 95 -16.96 3.16 -7.51
N VAL A 96 -17.89 3.60 -6.64
CA VAL A 96 -17.69 4.84 -5.87
C VAL A 96 -16.55 4.69 -4.87
N PRO A 97 -16.49 3.62 -4.03
CA PRO A 97 -15.32 3.40 -3.18
C PRO A 97 -14.01 3.29 -3.96
N ALA A 98 -14.02 2.64 -5.14
CA ALA A 98 -12.83 2.53 -5.98
C ALA A 98 -12.34 3.92 -6.43
N ALA A 99 -13.24 4.76 -6.89
CA ALA A 99 -12.92 6.13 -7.31
C ALA A 99 -12.40 6.97 -6.14
N ILE A 100 -13.02 6.86 -4.98
CA ILE A 100 -12.59 7.57 -3.78
C ILE A 100 -11.18 7.13 -3.39
N LEU A 101 -10.91 5.82 -3.40
CA LEU A 101 -9.58 5.29 -3.06
C LEU A 101 -8.52 5.84 -4.01
N LEU A 102 -8.78 5.86 -5.32
CA LEU A 102 -7.84 6.40 -6.31
C LEU A 102 -7.58 7.89 -6.08
N VAL A 103 -8.63 8.68 -5.92
CA VAL A 103 -8.51 10.14 -5.74
C VAL A 103 -7.74 10.46 -4.46
N VAL A 104 -8.09 9.81 -3.34
CA VAL A 104 -7.43 10.05 -2.06
C VAL A 104 -5.98 9.59 -2.11
N THR A 105 -5.70 8.46 -2.77
CA THR A 105 -4.31 7.96 -2.95
C THR A 105 -3.48 8.98 -3.74
N CYS A 106 -3.99 9.48 -4.85
CA CYS A 106 -3.29 10.48 -5.64
C CYS A 106 -3.02 11.75 -4.82
N GLY A 107 -4.03 12.23 -4.10
CA GLY A 107 -3.90 13.41 -3.24
C GLY A 107 -2.88 13.19 -2.13
N HIS A 108 -2.86 12.00 -1.53
CA HIS A 108 -1.90 11.66 -0.49
C HIS A 108 -0.46 11.72 -1.02
N TYR A 109 -0.19 11.11 -2.18
CA TYR A 109 1.17 11.11 -2.74
C TYR A 109 1.60 12.49 -3.20
N VAL A 110 0.68 13.33 -3.69
CA VAL A 110 0.99 14.73 -4.00
C VAL A 110 1.32 15.51 -2.72
N ALA A 111 0.55 15.31 -1.66
CA ALA A 111 0.80 15.97 -0.37
C ALA A 111 2.09 15.48 0.28
N ASP A 112 2.47 14.23 0.05
CA ASP A 112 3.65 13.60 0.63
C ASP A 112 4.83 13.58 -0.36
N ARG A 113 4.89 14.57 -1.23
CA ARG A 113 5.92 14.65 -2.28
C ARG A 113 7.35 14.65 -1.75
N ASP A 114 7.56 15.13 -0.53
CA ASP A 114 8.91 15.12 0.08
C ASP A 114 9.40 13.69 0.26
N ARG A 115 8.52 12.80 0.74
CA ARG A 115 8.86 11.38 0.86
C ARG A 115 9.04 10.73 -0.51
N VAL A 116 8.20 11.07 -1.48
CA VAL A 116 8.32 10.56 -2.85
C VAL A 116 9.68 10.95 -3.43
N ASN A 117 10.07 12.21 -3.28
CA ASN A 117 11.38 12.68 -3.74
C ASN A 117 12.52 11.96 -3.02
N TRP A 118 12.39 11.75 -1.71
CA TRP A 118 13.38 11.00 -0.95
C TRP A 118 13.52 9.56 -1.46
N LEU A 119 12.41 8.90 -1.74
CA LEU A 119 12.42 7.53 -2.29
C LEU A 119 13.10 7.48 -3.66
N LEU A 120 12.79 8.45 -4.53
CA LEU A 120 13.38 8.51 -5.86
C LEU A 120 14.89 8.73 -5.81
N GLN A 121 15.39 9.48 -4.84
CA GLN A 121 16.80 9.80 -4.69
C GLN A 121 17.60 8.71 -3.96
N THR A 122 16.98 8.01 -3.02
CA THR A 122 17.68 7.06 -2.14
C THR A 122 18.32 5.91 -2.91
N GLY A 123 17.61 5.35 -3.89
CA GLY A 123 18.15 4.27 -4.72
C GLY A 123 19.31 4.74 -5.60
N HIS A 124 19.27 5.99 -6.02
CA HIS A 124 20.30 6.57 -6.88
C HIS A 124 21.61 6.82 -6.13
N ARG A 125 21.52 7.29 -4.87
CA ARG A 125 22.69 7.55 -4.03
C ARG A 125 23.49 6.29 -3.70
N ARG A 126 22.85 5.15 -3.64
CA ARG A 126 23.49 3.87 -3.33
C ARG A 126 24.43 3.37 -4.42
N LYS A 127 24.27 3.86 -5.62
CA LYS A 127 25.09 3.45 -6.75
C LYS A 127 26.40 4.25 -6.84
N GLU A 128 26.52 5.27 -6.04
CA GLU A 128 27.73 6.10 -5.93
C GLU A 128 28.60 5.60 -4.77
#